data_85c36345b72e443aad95094deb7e13fb
#
_entry.id   85c36345b72e443aad95094deb7e13fb
#
_cell.length_a   1.000
_cell.length_b   1.000
_cell.length_c   1.000
_cell.angle_alpha   90.00
_cell.angle_beta   90.00
_cell.angle_gamma   90.00
#
_symmetry.space_group_name_H-M   'P 1'
#
loop_
_entity.id
_entity.type
_entity.pdbx_description
1 polymer ?
#
loop_
_entity_poly.entity_id
_entity_poly.type
_entity_poly.pdbx_seq_one_letter_code
_entity_poly.pdbx_strand_id
1 'polypeptide(L)'
;MTEPRLLLCTDMDRTVIPNGFQPEPASARREFNQFCQRPDVKLAYVTGRHVSLVKRAIKNYALPMPDYAITDVGTKIYQIAKGSWQQMADWEAEIDQDWHGHTHAQLKSLLKPVSELRLQESSKQNTHKLSYYLPLYLEKDTIIARIEAFLSEAGIDASILWSVDEPKNIGLLDVLPKHATKLHAIEFLQQKLAYADEEVIFAGDSGNDLPVLTSAVQSVLVANASDEIKKAALQLSQHNGHDNALYLAQNEARNNNGNYSAGVLQGVAHFAPAFAHKANTEKLS
;
A
#
# COMPACT_ATOMS: atom_id res chain seq x y z
N MET A 1 -12.17 -12.48 -27.63
CA MET A 1 -11.07 -11.94 -26.79
C MET A 1 -11.67 -10.81 -25.97
N THR A 2 -11.59 -10.87 -24.65
CA THR A 2 -12.00 -9.76 -23.77
C THR A 2 -11.07 -8.58 -24.03
N GLU A 3 -11.61 -7.36 -24.05
CA GLU A 3 -10.78 -6.17 -24.16
C GLU A 3 -9.76 -6.12 -23.00
N PRO A 4 -8.51 -5.71 -23.24
CA PRO A 4 -7.50 -5.62 -22.19
C PRO A 4 -7.95 -4.63 -21.12
N ARG A 5 -7.83 -5.02 -19.86
CA ARG A 5 -8.15 -4.21 -18.68
C ARG A 5 -7.02 -4.32 -17.65
N LEU A 6 -6.84 -3.32 -16.83
CA LEU A 6 -5.77 -3.26 -15.85
C LEU A 6 -6.29 -2.73 -14.51
N LEU A 7 -5.94 -3.44 -13.43
CA LEU A 7 -6.02 -2.93 -12.05
C LEU A 7 -4.63 -2.46 -11.62
N LEU A 8 -4.42 -1.14 -11.62
CA LEU A 8 -3.19 -0.53 -11.14
C LEU A 8 -3.34 -0.18 -9.67
N CYS A 9 -2.66 -0.94 -8.83
CA CYS A 9 -2.51 -0.69 -7.40
C CYS A 9 -1.21 0.09 -7.16
N THR A 10 -1.23 1.17 -6.38
CA THR A 10 0.00 1.92 -6.10
C THR A 10 0.02 2.46 -4.69
N ASP A 11 1.15 2.36 -4.00
CA ASP A 11 1.37 3.15 -2.81
C ASP A 11 1.36 4.65 -3.16
N MET A 12 1.24 5.50 -2.17
CA MET A 12 1.14 6.94 -2.38
C MET A 12 2.45 7.67 -2.07
N ASP A 13 2.93 7.57 -0.82
CA ASP A 13 4.09 8.33 -0.37
C ASP A 13 5.36 7.83 -1.05
N ARG A 14 6.13 8.75 -1.66
CA ARG A 14 7.35 8.41 -2.40
C ARG A 14 7.16 7.45 -3.59
N THR A 15 5.92 7.05 -3.89
CA THR A 15 5.58 6.23 -5.05
C THR A 15 4.88 7.07 -6.13
N VAL A 16 3.78 7.75 -5.83
CA VAL A 16 3.12 8.71 -6.74
C VAL A 16 3.11 10.13 -6.15
N ILE A 17 3.44 10.30 -4.88
CA ILE A 17 3.66 11.57 -4.22
C ILE A 17 5.17 11.83 -4.13
N PRO A 18 5.72 12.87 -4.80
CA PRO A 18 7.15 13.17 -4.78
C PRO A 18 7.54 13.96 -3.52
N ASN A 19 7.33 13.35 -2.37
CA ASN A 19 7.69 13.90 -1.07
C ASN A 19 9.05 13.39 -0.54
N GLY A 20 9.87 12.81 -1.43
CA GLY A 20 11.28 12.50 -1.20
C GLY A 20 12.23 13.57 -1.74
N PHE A 21 13.54 13.29 -1.69
CA PHE A 21 14.59 14.21 -2.16
C PHE A 21 14.87 14.09 -3.66
N GLN A 22 14.48 12.99 -4.29
CA GLN A 22 14.75 12.73 -5.69
C GLN A 22 13.83 13.59 -6.58
N PRO A 23 14.30 14.03 -7.76
CA PRO A 23 13.48 14.82 -8.67
C PRO A 23 12.44 13.93 -9.37
N GLU A 24 11.20 14.44 -9.47
CA GLU A 24 10.19 13.88 -10.36
C GLU A 24 10.37 14.44 -11.77
N PRO A 25 10.32 13.61 -12.83
CA PRO A 25 10.33 14.11 -14.21
C PRO A 25 9.13 15.03 -14.48
N ALA A 26 9.34 16.14 -15.16
CA ALA A 26 8.34 17.21 -15.33
C ALA A 26 7.02 16.75 -15.98
N SER A 27 7.06 15.73 -16.85
CA SER A 27 5.87 15.18 -17.53
C SER A 27 5.20 14.03 -16.76
N ALA A 28 5.92 13.37 -15.84
CA ALA A 28 5.51 12.08 -15.28
C ALA A 28 4.14 12.11 -14.63
N ARG A 29 3.83 13.14 -13.84
CA ARG A 29 2.54 13.28 -13.18
C ARG A 29 1.39 13.45 -14.17
N ARG A 30 1.60 14.28 -15.20
CA ARG A 30 0.60 14.48 -16.25
C ARG A 30 0.34 13.19 -17.01
N GLU A 31 1.39 12.47 -17.36
CA GLU A 31 1.30 11.19 -18.08
C GLU A 31 0.62 10.12 -17.22
N PHE A 32 0.96 10.04 -15.94
CA PHE A 32 0.29 9.15 -14.98
C PHE A 32 -1.21 9.48 -14.85
N ASN A 33 -1.56 10.78 -14.72
CA ASN A 33 -2.96 11.20 -14.65
C ASN A 33 -3.73 10.81 -15.93
N GLN A 34 -3.14 11.04 -17.11
CA GLN A 34 -3.74 10.66 -18.39
C GLN A 34 -3.90 9.13 -18.51
N PHE A 35 -2.90 8.38 -18.06
CA PHE A 35 -2.95 6.92 -18.04
C PHE A 35 -4.10 6.40 -17.16
N CYS A 36 -4.22 6.91 -15.94
CA CYS A 36 -5.26 6.47 -14.99
C CYS A 36 -6.69 6.93 -15.37
N GLN A 37 -6.85 7.88 -16.29
CA GLN A 37 -8.16 8.30 -16.80
C GLN A 37 -8.71 7.40 -17.91
N ARG A 38 -7.94 6.42 -18.36
CA ARG A 38 -8.39 5.47 -19.40
C ARG A 38 -9.51 4.59 -18.88
N PRO A 39 -10.53 4.28 -19.71
CA PRO A 39 -11.68 3.45 -19.29
C PRO A 39 -11.30 1.98 -19.01
N ASP A 40 -10.20 1.50 -19.61
CA ASP A 40 -9.65 0.16 -19.45
C ASP A 40 -8.68 0.03 -18.26
N VAL A 41 -8.46 1.11 -17.48
CA VAL A 41 -7.63 1.14 -16.27
C VAL A 41 -8.49 1.45 -15.05
N LYS A 42 -8.35 0.63 -14.01
CA LYS A 42 -8.83 0.89 -12.66
C LYS A 42 -7.67 1.23 -11.75
N LEU A 43 -7.77 2.36 -11.06
CA LEU A 43 -6.75 2.81 -10.12
C LEU A 43 -7.16 2.48 -8.68
N ALA A 44 -6.26 1.86 -7.91
CA ALA A 44 -6.39 1.67 -6.47
C ALA A 44 -5.18 2.26 -5.73
N TYR A 45 -5.38 3.22 -4.84
CA TYR A 45 -4.32 3.63 -3.91
C TYR A 45 -4.25 2.65 -2.74
N VAL A 46 -3.02 2.24 -2.36
CA VAL A 46 -2.74 1.25 -1.32
C VAL A 46 -1.76 1.86 -0.31
N THR A 47 -2.25 2.41 0.79
CA THR A 47 -1.46 3.30 1.63
C THR A 47 -1.67 3.10 3.14
N GLY A 48 -0.67 3.47 3.93
CA GLY A 48 -0.80 3.60 5.38
C GLY A 48 -1.65 4.79 5.84
N ARG A 49 -1.94 5.74 4.93
CA ARG A 49 -2.75 6.92 5.25
C ARG A 49 -4.20 6.54 5.52
N HIS A 50 -4.85 7.22 6.46
CA HIS A 50 -6.30 7.16 6.61
C HIS A 50 -7.02 8.00 5.53
N VAL A 51 -8.29 7.70 5.27
CA VAL A 51 -9.07 8.23 4.14
C VAL A 51 -9.04 9.75 3.99
N SER A 52 -9.09 10.51 5.08
CA SER A 52 -9.05 11.99 4.99
C SER A 52 -7.66 12.51 4.57
N LEU A 53 -6.57 11.81 4.92
CA LEU A 53 -5.23 12.13 4.42
C LEU A 53 -5.08 11.76 2.94
N VAL A 54 -5.69 10.66 2.49
CA VAL A 54 -5.72 10.27 1.08
C VAL A 54 -6.43 11.35 0.25
N LYS A 55 -7.65 11.75 0.65
CA LYS A 55 -8.40 12.83 -0.01
C LYS A 55 -7.62 14.14 -0.10
N ARG A 56 -6.94 14.51 0.99
CA ARG A 56 -6.10 15.71 1.02
C ARG A 56 -4.89 15.58 0.10
N ALA A 57 -4.24 14.42 0.05
CA ALA A 57 -3.11 14.17 -0.82
C ALA A 57 -3.51 14.23 -2.30
N ILE A 58 -4.62 13.62 -2.70
CA ILE A 58 -5.16 13.70 -4.06
C ILE A 58 -5.29 15.17 -4.49
N LYS A 59 -5.88 16.02 -3.64
CA LYS A 59 -6.05 17.45 -3.93
C LYS A 59 -4.70 18.18 -3.98
N ASN A 60 -3.84 17.98 -2.98
CA ASN A 60 -2.60 18.76 -2.84
C ASN A 60 -1.57 18.45 -3.92
N TYR A 61 -1.55 17.21 -4.39
CA TYR A 61 -0.59 16.74 -5.40
C TYR A 61 -1.21 16.58 -6.78
N ALA A 62 -2.46 17.01 -6.98
CA ALA A 62 -3.19 16.86 -8.24
C ALA A 62 -3.15 15.43 -8.79
N LEU A 63 -3.33 14.44 -7.90
CA LEU A 63 -3.38 13.03 -8.28
C LEU A 63 -4.73 12.67 -8.89
N PRO A 64 -4.81 11.64 -9.75
CA PRO A 64 -6.09 11.19 -10.29
C PRO A 64 -6.99 10.64 -9.18
N MET A 65 -8.31 10.80 -9.35
CA MET A 65 -9.27 10.19 -8.44
C MET A 65 -9.25 8.68 -8.67
N PRO A 66 -9.02 7.87 -7.63
CA PRO A 66 -8.99 6.43 -7.77
C PRO A 66 -10.40 5.84 -7.84
N ASP A 67 -10.51 4.61 -8.38
CA ASP A 67 -11.73 3.78 -8.29
C ASP A 67 -11.82 3.11 -6.92
N TYR A 68 -10.67 2.77 -6.33
CA TYR A 68 -10.56 2.12 -5.02
C TYR A 68 -9.46 2.76 -4.17
N ALA A 69 -9.59 2.66 -2.86
CA ALA A 69 -8.55 3.06 -1.94
C ALA A 69 -8.46 2.05 -0.78
N ILE A 70 -7.33 1.39 -0.67
CA ILE A 70 -6.91 0.56 0.45
C ILE A 70 -6.15 1.48 1.40
N THR A 71 -6.70 1.73 2.57
CA THR A 71 -6.20 2.72 3.53
C THR A 71 -5.90 2.11 4.88
N ASP A 72 -5.32 2.91 5.79
CA ASP A 72 -5.05 2.49 7.16
C ASP A 72 -4.26 1.17 7.22
N VAL A 73 -3.24 1.04 6.37
CA VAL A 73 -2.34 -0.13 6.28
C VAL A 73 -3.04 -1.42 5.85
N GLY A 74 -4.14 -1.31 5.10
CA GLY A 74 -4.91 -2.47 4.63
C GLY A 74 -6.17 -2.76 5.44
N THR A 75 -6.45 -2.03 6.55
CA THR A 75 -7.65 -2.32 7.36
C THR A 75 -8.95 -1.78 6.77
N LYS A 76 -8.89 -0.92 5.76
CA LYS A 76 -10.07 -0.33 5.11
C LYS A 76 -9.93 -0.36 3.61
N ILE A 77 -10.98 -0.79 2.92
CA ILE A 77 -11.11 -0.63 1.46
C ILE A 77 -12.33 0.26 1.18
N TYR A 78 -12.12 1.27 0.36
CA TYR A 78 -13.18 2.13 -0.15
C TYR A 78 -13.35 1.93 -1.65
N GLN A 79 -14.60 1.82 -2.11
CA GLN A 79 -14.97 1.99 -3.50
C GLN A 79 -15.36 3.44 -3.73
N ILE A 80 -14.87 4.05 -4.81
CA ILE A 80 -15.15 5.43 -5.15
C ILE A 80 -15.97 5.47 -6.44
N ALA A 81 -17.17 6.03 -6.36
CA ALA A 81 -18.03 6.20 -7.51
C ALA A 81 -18.68 7.59 -7.47
N LYS A 82 -18.58 8.36 -8.55
CA LYS A 82 -19.15 9.72 -8.67
C LYS A 82 -18.79 10.64 -7.50
N GLY A 83 -17.53 10.51 -7.00
CA GLY A 83 -17.02 11.30 -5.86
C GLY A 83 -17.48 10.80 -4.47
N SER A 84 -18.35 9.80 -4.39
CA SER A 84 -18.75 9.15 -3.13
C SER A 84 -17.75 8.05 -2.77
N TRP A 85 -17.34 8.00 -1.51
CA TRP A 85 -16.43 7.02 -0.94
C TRP A 85 -17.23 6.07 -0.06
N GLN A 86 -17.42 4.84 -0.52
CA GLN A 86 -18.15 3.80 0.20
C GLN A 86 -17.19 2.76 0.73
N GLN A 87 -17.22 2.54 2.04
CA GLN A 87 -16.43 1.49 2.67
C GLN A 87 -16.99 0.13 2.28
N MET A 88 -16.11 -0.83 2.00
CA MET A 88 -16.48 -2.18 1.61
C MET A 88 -16.69 -3.04 2.86
N ALA A 89 -17.94 -3.33 3.18
CA ALA A 89 -18.32 -4.09 4.38
C ALA A 89 -17.88 -5.56 4.32
N ASP A 90 -17.80 -6.14 3.14
CA ASP A 90 -17.31 -7.51 2.94
C ASP A 90 -15.82 -7.66 3.23
N TRP A 91 -15.01 -6.62 2.95
CA TRP A 91 -13.62 -6.59 3.40
C TRP A 91 -13.51 -6.51 4.93
N GLU A 92 -14.34 -5.70 5.56
CA GLU A 92 -14.35 -5.66 7.02
C GLU A 92 -14.73 -7.01 7.64
N ALA A 93 -15.73 -7.68 7.06
CA ALA A 93 -16.14 -9.01 7.51
C ALA A 93 -15.05 -10.07 7.27
N GLU A 94 -14.24 -9.93 6.22
CA GLU A 94 -13.10 -10.81 5.93
C GLU A 94 -12.05 -10.74 7.04
N ILE A 95 -11.58 -9.54 7.37
CA ILE A 95 -10.52 -9.35 8.36
C ILE A 95 -11.01 -9.45 9.82
N ASP A 96 -12.32 -9.27 10.07
CA ASP A 96 -12.91 -9.38 11.42
C ASP A 96 -12.79 -10.81 11.97
N GLN A 97 -12.71 -11.81 11.10
CA GLN A 97 -12.55 -13.20 11.49
C GLN A 97 -11.28 -13.45 12.31
N ASP A 98 -10.20 -12.71 12.04
CA ASP A 98 -8.93 -12.85 12.75
C ASP A 98 -9.03 -12.49 14.24
N TRP A 99 -9.92 -11.59 14.59
CA TRP A 99 -10.11 -11.18 15.97
C TRP A 99 -11.15 -12.02 16.71
N HIS A 100 -11.74 -13.05 16.05
CA HIS A 100 -12.66 -14.02 16.65
C HIS A 100 -13.78 -13.39 17.48
N GLY A 101 -14.34 -12.27 16.97
CA GLY A 101 -15.40 -11.51 17.63
C GLY A 101 -14.93 -10.53 18.71
N HIS A 102 -13.63 -10.38 18.92
CA HIS A 102 -13.12 -9.36 19.83
C HIS A 102 -13.18 -7.97 19.18
N THR A 103 -13.64 -7.01 19.95
CA THR A 103 -13.70 -5.61 19.52
C THR A 103 -12.40 -4.86 19.80
N HIS A 104 -12.18 -3.75 19.09
CA HIS A 104 -11.10 -2.80 19.36
C HIS A 104 -11.01 -2.41 20.87
N ALA A 105 -12.15 -2.20 21.54
CA ALA A 105 -12.19 -1.87 22.96
C ALA A 105 -11.72 -3.02 23.86
N GLN A 106 -12.04 -4.26 23.51
CA GLN A 106 -11.57 -5.45 24.22
C GLN A 106 -10.08 -5.67 24.05
N LEU A 107 -9.54 -5.54 22.81
CA LEU A 107 -8.09 -5.59 22.58
C LEU A 107 -7.35 -4.50 23.37
N LYS A 108 -7.87 -3.27 23.35
CA LYS A 108 -7.31 -2.17 24.15
C LYS A 108 -7.27 -2.51 25.66
N SER A 109 -8.32 -3.17 26.18
CA SER A 109 -8.38 -3.60 27.58
C SER A 109 -7.41 -4.73 27.86
N LEU A 110 -7.27 -5.68 26.95
CA LEU A 110 -6.34 -6.81 27.03
C LEU A 110 -4.89 -6.32 27.12
N LEU A 111 -4.53 -5.29 26.34
CA LEU A 111 -3.18 -4.74 26.29
C LEU A 111 -2.87 -3.70 27.38
N LYS A 112 -3.83 -3.38 28.24
CA LYS A 112 -3.64 -2.42 29.36
C LYS A 112 -2.46 -2.77 30.31
N PRO A 113 -2.14 -4.06 30.59
CA PRO A 113 -0.97 -4.41 31.38
C PRO A 113 0.38 -4.05 30.76
N VAL A 114 0.45 -3.77 29.47
CA VAL A 114 1.65 -3.28 28.79
C VAL A 114 1.73 -1.77 28.98
N SER A 115 2.24 -1.35 30.13
CA SER A 115 2.22 0.05 30.62
C SER A 115 3.03 1.02 29.75
N GLU A 116 3.96 0.50 28.95
CA GLU A 116 4.83 1.26 28.02
C GLU A 116 4.05 1.81 26.80
N LEU A 117 2.89 1.22 26.50
CA LEU A 117 2.06 1.62 25.37
C LEU A 117 1.25 2.87 25.70
N ARG A 118 1.38 3.89 24.87
CA ARG A 118 0.55 5.09 24.93
C ARG A 118 -0.37 5.16 23.71
N LEU A 119 -1.68 5.08 23.93
CA LEU A 119 -2.67 5.11 22.85
C LEU A 119 -2.50 6.37 21.99
N GLN A 120 -2.52 6.21 20.67
CA GLN A 120 -2.54 7.34 19.74
C GLN A 120 -3.94 8.00 19.72
N GLU A 121 -4.01 9.18 19.09
CA GLU A 121 -5.24 9.97 18.97
C GLU A 121 -6.36 9.17 18.28
N SER A 122 -7.62 9.51 18.54
CA SER A 122 -8.79 8.83 17.98
C SER A 122 -8.80 8.81 16.44
N SER A 123 -8.21 9.82 15.80
CA SER A 123 -8.06 9.89 14.34
C SER A 123 -7.10 8.83 13.76
N LYS A 124 -6.29 8.19 14.59
CA LYS A 124 -5.36 7.11 14.23
C LYS A 124 -5.95 5.72 14.49
N GLN A 125 -7.07 5.65 15.20
CA GLN A 125 -7.78 4.42 15.53
C GLN A 125 -8.87 4.14 14.50
N ASN A 126 -9.17 2.86 14.27
CA ASN A 126 -10.41 2.46 13.58
C ASN A 126 -10.90 1.11 14.14
N THR A 127 -11.97 0.55 13.59
CA THR A 127 -12.56 -0.71 14.04
C THR A 127 -11.54 -1.84 14.17
N HIS A 128 -10.62 -1.95 13.19
CA HIS A 128 -9.64 -3.01 13.06
C HIS A 128 -8.18 -2.51 13.16
N LYS A 129 -7.97 -1.34 13.74
CA LYS A 129 -6.64 -0.77 13.95
C LYS A 129 -6.53 -0.16 15.33
N LEU A 130 -5.65 -0.74 16.16
CA LEU A 130 -5.35 -0.25 17.50
C LEU A 130 -3.91 0.27 17.53
N SER A 131 -3.75 1.58 17.59
CA SER A 131 -2.48 2.28 17.39
C SER A 131 -1.93 2.86 18.68
N TYR A 132 -0.63 2.64 18.93
CA TYR A 132 0.09 3.11 20.10
C TYR A 132 1.34 3.89 19.71
N TYR A 133 1.76 4.80 20.58
CA TYR A 133 3.10 5.35 20.64
C TYR A 133 3.96 4.50 21.56
N LEU A 134 5.22 4.32 21.18
CA LEU A 134 6.23 3.65 22.00
C LEU A 134 7.53 4.45 21.94
N PRO A 135 8.12 4.85 23.11
CA PRO A 135 9.40 5.55 23.13
C PRO A 135 10.53 4.72 22.51
N LEU A 136 11.39 5.36 21.69
CA LEU A 136 12.47 4.67 20.96
C LEU A 136 13.59 4.14 21.84
N TYR A 137 13.70 4.60 23.09
CA TYR A 137 14.71 4.10 24.05
C TYR A 137 14.33 2.76 24.69
N LEU A 138 13.10 2.27 24.43
CA LEU A 138 12.62 0.98 24.94
C LEU A 138 12.96 -0.15 23.96
N GLU A 139 13.18 -1.34 24.52
CA GLU A 139 13.43 -2.55 23.73
C GLU A 139 12.14 -3.04 23.05
N LYS A 140 11.91 -2.55 21.82
CA LYS A 140 10.68 -2.78 21.08
C LYS A 140 10.34 -4.27 20.91
N ASP A 141 11.35 -5.11 20.67
CA ASP A 141 11.12 -6.55 20.38
C ASP A 141 10.61 -7.28 21.62
N THR A 142 11.06 -6.91 22.81
CA THR A 142 10.55 -7.43 24.07
C THR A 142 9.09 -7.03 24.30
N ILE A 143 8.74 -5.79 23.96
CA ILE A 143 7.37 -5.29 24.14
C ILE A 143 6.45 -5.93 23.10
N ILE A 144 6.88 -6.06 21.85
CA ILE A 144 6.13 -6.76 20.79
C ILE A 144 5.86 -8.21 21.21
N ALA A 145 6.87 -8.94 21.68
CA ALA A 145 6.69 -10.32 22.13
C ALA A 145 5.68 -10.45 23.28
N ARG A 146 5.63 -9.48 24.22
CA ARG A 146 4.61 -9.45 25.29
C ARG A 146 3.21 -9.21 24.73
N ILE A 147 3.07 -8.31 23.76
CA ILE A 147 1.78 -8.04 23.10
C ILE A 147 1.31 -9.31 22.38
N GLU A 148 2.18 -9.95 21.61
CA GLU A 148 1.90 -11.20 20.89
C GLU A 148 1.46 -12.30 21.85
N ALA A 149 2.11 -12.42 23.01
CA ALA A 149 1.72 -13.39 24.03
C ALA A 149 0.29 -13.14 24.57
N PHE A 150 -0.05 -11.88 24.90
CA PHE A 150 -1.42 -11.54 25.35
C PHE A 150 -2.48 -11.83 24.28
N LEU A 151 -2.18 -11.50 23.01
CA LEU A 151 -3.11 -11.73 21.90
C LEU A 151 -3.29 -13.22 21.65
N SER A 152 -2.21 -13.99 21.63
CA SER A 152 -2.22 -15.44 21.43
C SER A 152 -2.97 -16.17 22.57
N GLU A 153 -2.76 -15.77 23.83
CA GLU A 153 -3.47 -16.34 24.99
C GLU A 153 -4.98 -16.09 24.92
N ALA A 154 -5.38 -14.95 24.35
CA ALA A 154 -6.78 -14.61 24.10
C ALA A 154 -7.36 -15.25 22.83
N GLY A 155 -6.56 -16.02 22.05
CA GLY A 155 -6.98 -16.63 20.80
C GLY A 155 -7.23 -15.60 19.69
N ILE A 156 -6.50 -14.47 19.69
CA ILE A 156 -6.63 -13.39 18.70
C ILE A 156 -5.50 -13.51 17.68
N ASP A 157 -5.85 -13.66 16.42
CA ASP A 157 -4.92 -13.62 15.30
C ASP A 157 -4.67 -12.16 14.91
N ALA A 158 -3.48 -11.68 15.21
CA ALA A 158 -3.10 -10.29 14.93
C ALA A 158 -1.70 -10.20 14.31
N SER A 159 -1.49 -9.13 13.56
CA SER A 159 -0.16 -8.65 13.14
C SER A 159 0.19 -7.38 13.87
N ILE A 160 1.48 -7.21 14.18
CA ILE A 160 2.01 -5.99 14.81
C ILE A 160 2.90 -5.29 13.82
N LEU A 161 2.51 -4.07 13.43
CA LEU A 161 3.28 -3.25 12.54
C LEU A 161 4.03 -2.19 13.33
N TRP A 162 5.35 -2.16 13.13
CA TRP A 162 6.23 -1.16 13.73
C TRP A 162 6.74 -0.18 12.67
N SER A 163 6.74 1.11 13.02
CA SER A 163 7.39 2.17 12.26
C SER A 163 7.87 3.29 13.18
N VAL A 164 8.58 4.27 12.63
CA VAL A 164 9.09 5.42 13.37
C VAL A 164 8.59 6.72 12.75
N ASP A 165 8.03 7.60 13.56
CA ASP A 165 7.76 9.00 13.21
C ASP A 165 9.06 9.77 13.48
N GLU A 166 9.94 9.86 12.47
CA GLU A 166 11.25 10.53 12.60
C GLU A 166 11.13 11.98 13.07
N PRO A 167 10.25 12.83 12.52
CA PRO A 167 10.06 14.20 12.97
C PRO A 167 9.70 14.31 14.45
N LYS A 168 8.95 13.36 14.99
CA LYS A 168 8.56 13.33 16.41
C LYS A 168 9.47 12.49 17.28
N ASN A 169 10.43 11.78 16.68
CA ASN A 169 11.36 10.87 17.36
C ASN A 169 10.62 9.87 18.28
N ILE A 170 9.59 9.23 17.74
CA ILE A 170 8.74 8.29 18.48
C ILE A 170 8.38 7.07 17.63
N GLY A 171 8.32 5.90 18.26
CA GLY A 171 7.85 4.68 17.65
C GLY A 171 6.33 4.67 17.52
N LEU A 172 5.85 4.09 16.43
CA LEU A 172 4.46 3.83 16.11
C LEU A 172 4.26 2.32 16.06
N LEU A 173 3.30 1.83 16.82
CA LEU A 173 2.96 0.41 16.89
C LEU A 173 1.47 0.27 16.61
N ASP A 174 1.14 -0.45 15.54
CA ASP A 174 -0.23 -0.77 15.17
C ASP A 174 -0.50 -2.26 15.38
N VAL A 175 -1.57 -2.60 16.11
CA VAL A 175 -2.11 -3.95 16.23
C VAL A 175 -3.29 -4.06 15.26
N LEU A 176 -3.18 -4.99 14.32
CA LEU A 176 -4.10 -5.18 13.19
C LEU A 176 -4.58 -6.63 13.15
N PRO A 177 -5.72 -6.95 12.54
CA PRO A 177 -6.02 -8.31 12.15
C PRO A 177 -4.88 -8.90 11.31
N LYS A 178 -4.60 -10.18 11.48
CA LYS A 178 -3.46 -10.86 10.84
C LYS A 178 -3.44 -10.71 9.33
N HIS A 179 -4.61 -10.81 8.70
CA HIS A 179 -4.78 -10.71 7.26
C HIS A 179 -5.05 -9.28 6.75
N ALA A 180 -5.16 -8.27 7.63
CA ALA A 180 -5.29 -6.87 7.24
C ALA A 180 -3.95 -6.31 6.76
N THR A 181 -3.49 -6.76 5.61
CA THR A 181 -2.23 -6.36 4.96
C THR A 181 -2.49 -5.73 3.60
N LYS A 182 -1.50 -4.97 3.08
CA LYS A 182 -1.58 -4.45 1.70
C LYS A 182 -1.77 -5.57 0.68
N LEU A 183 -1.03 -6.69 0.84
CA LEU A 183 -1.07 -7.81 -0.08
C LEU A 183 -2.47 -8.45 -0.10
N HIS A 184 -2.97 -8.90 1.05
CA HIS A 184 -4.27 -9.55 1.10
C HIS A 184 -5.42 -8.64 0.64
N ALA A 185 -5.34 -7.34 0.93
CA ALA A 185 -6.31 -6.36 0.45
C ALA A 185 -6.30 -6.19 -1.08
N ILE A 186 -5.12 -6.28 -1.72
CA ILE A 186 -4.99 -6.29 -3.18
C ILE A 186 -5.57 -7.58 -3.76
N GLU A 187 -5.22 -8.74 -3.20
CA GLU A 187 -5.72 -10.05 -3.62
C GLU A 187 -7.25 -10.16 -3.47
N PHE A 188 -7.78 -9.67 -2.35
CA PHE A 188 -9.23 -9.59 -2.15
C PHE A 188 -9.91 -8.72 -3.23
N LEU A 189 -9.34 -7.55 -3.52
CA LEU A 189 -9.89 -6.64 -4.53
C LEU A 189 -9.80 -7.26 -5.93
N GLN A 190 -8.67 -7.90 -6.26
CA GLN A 190 -8.46 -8.64 -7.50
C GLN A 190 -9.53 -9.71 -7.71
N GLN A 191 -9.73 -10.57 -6.71
CA GLN A 191 -10.73 -11.64 -6.76
C GLN A 191 -12.15 -11.09 -6.88
N LYS A 192 -12.49 -10.08 -6.08
CA LYS A 192 -13.81 -9.44 -6.11
C LYS A 192 -14.15 -8.81 -7.45
N LEU A 193 -13.16 -8.25 -8.13
CA LEU A 193 -13.33 -7.62 -9.44
C LEU A 193 -13.08 -8.61 -10.59
N ALA A 194 -12.74 -9.86 -10.29
CA ALA A 194 -12.44 -10.92 -11.23
C ALA A 194 -11.33 -10.55 -12.23
N TYR A 195 -10.25 -9.87 -11.76
CA TYR A 195 -9.04 -9.64 -12.53
C TYR A 195 -8.15 -10.89 -12.52
N ALA A 196 -7.57 -11.23 -13.66
CA ALA A 196 -6.54 -12.25 -13.76
C ALA A 196 -5.21 -11.73 -13.18
N ASP A 197 -4.26 -12.63 -12.87
CA ASP A 197 -2.99 -12.25 -12.24
C ASP A 197 -2.19 -11.29 -13.11
N GLU A 198 -2.19 -11.50 -14.42
CA GLU A 198 -1.54 -10.63 -15.40
C GLU A 198 -2.23 -9.27 -15.64
N GLU A 199 -3.42 -9.08 -15.10
CA GLU A 199 -4.19 -7.84 -15.19
C GLU A 199 -4.00 -6.94 -13.94
N VAL A 200 -3.16 -7.34 -12.98
CA VAL A 200 -2.91 -6.59 -11.75
C VAL A 200 -1.45 -6.20 -11.66
N ILE A 201 -1.20 -4.92 -11.43
CA ILE A 201 0.15 -4.39 -11.21
C ILE A 201 0.13 -3.57 -9.91
N PHE A 202 1.11 -3.82 -9.04
CA PHE A 202 1.35 -3.01 -7.86
C PHE A 202 2.60 -2.15 -8.05
N ALA A 203 2.65 -0.97 -7.45
CA ALA A 203 3.86 -0.15 -7.37
C ALA A 203 4.08 0.38 -5.95
N GLY A 204 5.33 0.34 -5.47
CA GLY A 204 5.72 0.78 -4.14
C GLY A 204 7.18 1.22 -4.06
N ASP A 205 7.62 1.73 -2.91
CA ASP A 205 8.98 2.26 -2.69
C ASP A 205 9.65 1.82 -1.38
N SER A 206 8.92 1.23 -0.44
CA SER A 206 9.36 1.13 0.95
C SER A 206 9.17 -0.26 1.59
N GLY A 207 9.66 -0.41 2.83
CA GLY A 207 9.65 -1.69 3.53
C GLY A 207 8.26 -2.26 3.79
N ASN A 208 7.24 -1.41 3.95
CA ASN A 208 5.86 -1.87 4.12
C ASN A 208 5.22 -2.40 2.82
N ASP A 209 5.88 -2.21 1.67
CA ASP A 209 5.49 -2.73 0.37
C ASP A 209 6.15 -4.09 0.07
N LEU A 210 7.21 -4.46 0.80
CA LEU A 210 7.96 -5.69 0.56
C LEU A 210 7.08 -6.94 0.48
N PRO A 211 6.05 -7.12 1.33
CA PRO A 211 5.17 -8.28 1.21
C PRO A 211 4.48 -8.38 -0.15
N VAL A 212 4.11 -7.25 -0.78
CA VAL A 212 3.53 -7.23 -2.13
C VAL A 212 4.62 -7.37 -3.18
N LEU A 213 5.71 -6.58 -3.07
CA LEU A 213 6.84 -6.57 -4.02
C LEU A 213 7.51 -7.94 -4.19
N THR A 214 7.39 -8.82 -3.22
CA THR A 214 8.03 -10.14 -3.20
C THR A 214 7.03 -11.30 -3.30
N SER A 215 5.77 -10.99 -3.64
CA SER A 215 4.69 -11.95 -3.90
C SER A 215 4.58 -12.28 -5.40
N ALA A 216 3.58 -13.07 -5.75
CA ALA A 216 3.24 -13.37 -7.15
C ALA A 216 2.60 -12.19 -7.89
N VAL A 217 2.16 -11.13 -7.21
CA VAL A 217 1.59 -9.93 -7.82
C VAL A 217 2.66 -9.21 -8.63
N GLN A 218 2.42 -8.95 -9.93
CA GLN A 218 3.33 -8.15 -10.75
C GLN A 218 3.59 -6.80 -10.10
N SER A 219 4.82 -6.54 -9.72
CA SER A 219 5.16 -5.43 -8.84
C SER A 219 6.31 -4.58 -9.36
N VAL A 220 6.20 -3.28 -9.13
CA VAL A 220 7.17 -2.27 -9.54
C VAL A 220 7.77 -1.62 -8.30
N LEU A 221 9.08 -1.70 -8.16
CA LEU A 221 9.82 -0.91 -7.19
C LEU A 221 10.36 0.34 -7.89
N VAL A 222 9.85 1.52 -7.51
CA VAL A 222 10.26 2.79 -8.14
C VAL A 222 11.73 3.13 -7.87
N ALA A 223 12.40 3.84 -8.79
CA ALA A 223 13.85 4.07 -8.73
C ALA A 223 14.32 4.86 -7.50
N ASN A 224 13.45 5.70 -6.93
CA ASN A 224 13.74 6.46 -5.72
C ASN A 224 13.66 5.66 -4.40
N ALA A 225 13.33 4.37 -4.46
CA ALA A 225 13.46 3.47 -3.31
C ALA A 225 14.93 3.41 -2.83
N SER A 226 15.13 3.21 -1.52
CA SER A 226 16.49 3.10 -0.97
C SER A 226 17.19 1.83 -1.46
N ASP A 227 18.51 1.86 -1.48
CA ASP A 227 19.32 0.71 -1.91
C ASP A 227 19.11 -0.50 -0.98
N GLU A 228 18.82 -0.27 0.28
CA GLU A 228 18.47 -1.30 1.24
C GLU A 228 17.18 -2.02 0.82
N ILE A 229 16.13 -1.27 0.46
CA ILE A 229 14.85 -1.84 0.00
C ILE A 229 15.02 -2.55 -1.34
N LYS A 230 15.78 -1.98 -2.28
CA LYS A 230 16.08 -2.65 -3.57
C LYS A 230 16.75 -4.01 -3.35
N LYS A 231 17.76 -4.04 -2.48
CA LYS A 231 18.46 -5.28 -2.14
C LYS A 231 17.53 -6.30 -1.46
N ALA A 232 16.74 -5.85 -0.49
CA ALA A 232 15.80 -6.72 0.21
C ALA A 232 14.72 -7.27 -0.74
N ALA A 233 14.15 -6.44 -1.60
CA ALA A 233 13.15 -6.86 -2.58
C ALA A 233 13.69 -7.91 -3.54
N LEU A 234 14.92 -7.73 -4.09
CA LEU A 234 15.56 -8.70 -4.96
C LEU A 234 15.83 -10.04 -4.26
N GLN A 235 16.39 -9.99 -3.05
CA GLN A 235 16.72 -11.20 -2.30
C GLN A 235 15.47 -12.00 -1.92
N LEU A 236 14.44 -11.29 -1.42
CA LEU A 236 13.20 -11.93 -0.99
C LEU A 236 12.38 -12.45 -2.18
N SER A 237 12.29 -11.71 -3.29
CA SER A 237 11.58 -12.18 -4.49
C SER A 237 12.20 -13.44 -5.07
N GLN A 238 13.55 -13.52 -5.12
CA GLN A 238 14.27 -14.72 -5.52
C GLN A 238 14.03 -15.88 -4.55
N HIS A 239 14.10 -15.61 -3.24
CA HIS A 239 13.85 -16.63 -2.23
C HIS A 239 12.43 -17.21 -2.32
N ASN A 240 11.45 -16.36 -2.61
CA ASN A 240 10.05 -16.72 -2.75
C ASN A 240 9.71 -17.33 -4.13
N GLY A 241 10.64 -17.29 -5.11
CA GLY A 241 10.42 -17.76 -6.48
C GLY A 241 9.56 -16.82 -7.34
N HIS A 242 9.53 -15.54 -7.00
CA HIS A 242 8.72 -14.49 -7.66
C HIS A 242 9.57 -13.39 -8.31
N ASP A 243 10.83 -13.66 -8.62
CA ASP A 243 11.75 -12.70 -9.24
C ASP A 243 11.23 -12.18 -10.58
N ASN A 244 10.54 -12.99 -11.36
CA ASN A 244 9.89 -12.58 -12.61
C ASN A 244 8.69 -11.63 -12.41
N ALA A 245 8.13 -11.54 -11.22
CA ALA A 245 7.03 -10.64 -10.88
C ALA A 245 7.51 -9.28 -10.35
N LEU A 246 8.83 -9.08 -10.17
CA LEU A 246 9.40 -7.83 -9.68
C LEU A 246 10.15 -7.08 -10.79
N TYR A 247 9.73 -5.86 -11.05
CA TYR A 247 10.43 -4.91 -11.93
C TYR A 247 11.04 -3.77 -11.09
N LEU A 248 12.32 -3.51 -11.27
CA LEU A 248 13.01 -2.34 -10.68
C LEU A 248 13.04 -1.23 -11.72
N ALA A 249 12.34 -0.14 -11.44
CA ALA A 249 12.38 1.03 -12.31
C ALA A 249 13.77 1.67 -12.34
N GLN A 250 14.19 2.16 -13.51
CA GLN A 250 15.55 2.62 -13.75
C GLN A 250 15.57 3.98 -14.44
N ASN A 251 16.72 4.61 -14.43
CA ASN A 251 16.97 5.81 -15.23
C ASN A 251 17.26 5.42 -16.68
N GLU A 252 16.23 5.42 -17.53
CA GLU A 252 16.33 4.96 -18.93
C GLU A 252 16.65 6.07 -19.94
N ALA A 253 16.32 7.31 -19.64
CA ALA A 253 16.51 8.44 -20.56
C ALA A 253 16.50 9.78 -19.82
N ARG A 254 16.92 10.85 -20.52
CA ARG A 254 17.01 12.22 -19.96
C ARG A 254 15.74 12.75 -19.29
N ASN A 255 14.56 12.23 -19.63
CA ASN A 255 13.25 12.65 -19.09
C ASN A 255 12.51 11.54 -18.35
N ASN A 256 13.10 10.36 -18.15
CA ASN A 256 12.50 9.23 -17.45
C ASN A 256 13.53 8.59 -16.52
N ASN A 257 13.59 9.12 -15.30
CA ASN A 257 14.55 8.65 -14.29
C ASN A 257 14.01 7.51 -13.42
N GLY A 258 12.82 6.98 -13.74
CA GLY A 258 12.18 5.90 -12.98
C GLY A 258 11.68 6.28 -11.58
N ASN A 259 11.77 7.55 -11.19
CA ASN A 259 11.30 8.01 -9.89
C ASN A 259 9.79 8.24 -9.92
N TYR A 260 9.13 7.93 -8.79
CA TYR A 260 7.72 8.22 -8.56
C TYR A 260 6.81 7.73 -9.70
N SER A 261 5.89 8.56 -10.16
CA SER A 261 4.95 8.26 -11.23
C SER A 261 5.62 7.77 -12.53
N ALA A 262 6.85 8.24 -12.83
CA ALA A 262 7.60 7.75 -13.97
C ALA A 262 7.98 6.27 -13.83
N GLY A 263 8.42 5.86 -12.64
CA GLY A 263 8.73 4.46 -12.35
C GLY A 263 7.51 3.55 -12.44
N VAL A 264 6.37 4.03 -11.94
CA VAL A 264 5.09 3.30 -12.08
C VAL A 264 4.78 3.03 -13.55
N LEU A 265 4.89 4.05 -14.40
CA LEU A 265 4.63 3.92 -15.85
C LEU A 265 5.65 3.02 -16.56
N GLN A 266 6.92 3.00 -16.14
CA GLN A 266 7.90 2.02 -16.64
C GLN A 266 7.46 0.59 -16.34
N GLY A 267 7.04 0.32 -15.11
CA GLY A 267 6.55 -1.00 -14.74
C GLY A 267 5.30 -1.42 -15.51
N VAL A 268 4.36 -0.49 -15.73
CA VAL A 268 3.21 -0.74 -16.60
C VAL A 268 3.65 -1.08 -18.03
N ALA A 269 4.62 -0.36 -18.58
CA ALA A 269 5.13 -0.65 -19.91
C ALA A 269 5.83 -2.02 -19.99
N HIS A 270 6.45 -2.46 -18.89
CA HIS A 270 7.10 -3.77 -18.80
C HIS A 270 6.09 -4.92 -18.72
N PHE A 271 5.15 -4.88 -17.77
CA PHE A 271 4.21 -5.98 -17.54
C PHE A 271 2.99 -5.97 -18.48
N ALA A 272 2.55 -4.79 -18.89
CA ALA A 272 1.36 -4.60 -19.72
C ALA A 272 1.66 -3.74 -20.96
N PRO A 273 2.53 -4.19 -21.88
CA PRO A 273 2.98 -3.40 -23.05
C PRO A 273 1.85 -2.97 -23.98
N ALA A 274 0.73 -3.69 -24.03
CA ALA A 274 -0.46 -3.30 -24.76
C ALA A 274 -1.03 -1.93 -24.33
N PHE A 275 -0.80 -1.54 -23.08
CA PHE A 275 -1.21 -0.25 -22.54
C PHE A 275 -0.21 0.87 -22.86
N ALA A 276 1.06 0.56 -23.08
CA ALA A 276 2.10 1.54 -23.44
C ALA A 276 1.92 2.07 -24.86
N HIS A 277 1.51 1.23 -25.82
CA HIS A 277 1.40 1.61 -27.23
C HIS A 277 0.19 2.51 -27.58
N LYS A 278 -0.90 2.44 -26.83
CA LYS A 278 -2.09 3.29 -27.07
C LYS A 278 -1.83 4.78 -26.81
N ALA A 279 -0.88 5.13 -25.95
CA ALA A 279 -0.53 6.52 -25.63
C ALA A 279 0.09 7.30 -26.80
N ASN A 280 0.64 6.62 -27.82
CA ASN A 280 1.31 7.24 -28.97
C ASN A 280 0.38 7.46 -30.18
N THR A 281 -0.76 6.80 -30.26
CA THR A 281 -1.66 6.89 -31.42
C THR A 281 -2.61 8.08 -31.34
N GLU A 282 -2.92 8.62 -30.17
CA GLU A 282 -3.74 9.82 -30.02
C GLU A 282 -3.00 11.15 -30.26
N LYS A 283 -1.67 11.13 -30.39
CA LYS A 283 -0.87 12.31 -30.73
C LYS A 283 -0.76 12.58 -32.25
N LEU A 284 -1.35 11.73 -33.10
CA LEU A 284 -1.26 11.80 -34.57
C LEU A 284 -2.61 11.98 -35.28
N SER A 285 -3.67 12.30 -34.55
CA SER A 285 -4.97 12.61 -35.15
C SER A 285 -5.43 14.05 -34.83
#